data_669155630864412ed7568e76f4d8d03f
#
_entry.id   669155630864412ed7568e76f4d8d03f
#
_cell.length_a   1.000
_cell.length_b   1.000
_cell.length_c   1.000
_cell.angle_alpha   90.00
_cell.angle_beta   90.00
_cell.angle_gamma   90.00
#
_symmetry.space_group_name_H-M   'P 1'
#
loop_
_entity.id
_entity.type
_entity.pdbx_description
1 polymer ?
#
loop_
_entity_poly.entity_id
_entity_poly.type
_entity_poly.pdbx_seq_one_letter_code
_entity_poly.pdbx_strand_id
1 'polypeptide(L)'
;IFGTRYGSINTKFSVDDGETITVPDGIAHYLEHKLFESEDGDAFVRYAQTGANANAYTSFEKTCYLFSCTEKFDESLEILLDFVQSPYFTAQTVAKEQGIIGQEIKMYDDAPDWRVMFNMLENMYHNHPVKIDIAGTVESIAEITAEKLYEVYNVFYNLNNMVLCVSGNVTVDKILKTADRLLKPSEKHTIHNVFENEPYEIVKPYVEQEFSVSMPIFNLGFKEKADCVKGDAQAAHTDILLFLLASETSELYRKLLDANLINSSFSYELFDGPGYCSVIFGGESREPQKAAEMIKDYIVKLKAVSYTHLRAHETGA
;
A
#
# COMPACT_ATOMS: atom_id res chain seq x y z
N ILE A 1 1.96 16.46 3.58
CA ILE A 1 2.47 15.18 3.08
C ILE A 1 3.44 15.47 1.94
N PHE A 2 4.63 14.90 1.99
CA PHE A 2 5.60 14.90 0.91
C PHE A 2 5.93 13.46 0.56
N GLY A 3 5.49 13.00 -0.60
CA GLY A 3 5.52 11.60 -0.99
C GLY A 3 6.25 11.38 -2.30
N THR A 4 6.84 10.20 -2.44
CA THR A 4 7.44 9.70 -3.68
C THR A 4 6.63 8.53 -4.23
N ARG A 5 6.62 8.36 -5.56
CA ARG A 5 6.09 7.18 -6.24
C ARG A 5 7.11 6.04 -6.19
N TYR A 6 7.39 5.57 -4.99
CA TYR A 6 8.27 4.47 -4.68
C TYR A 6 7.71 3.67 -3.52
N GLY A 7 7.41 2.41 -3.72
CA GLY A 7 6.88 1.52 -2.71
C GLY A 7 7.48 0.12 -2.80
N SER A 8 6.94 -0.82 -2.04
CA SER A 8 7.51 -2.16 -1.89
C SER A 8 7.53 -2.98 -3.18
N ILE A 9 6.66 -2.70 -4.16
CA ILE A 9 6.65 -3.43 -5.45
C ILE A 9 7.73 -2.96 -6.44
N ASN A 10 8.41 -1.85 -6.17
CA ASN A 10 9.40 -1.28 -7.08
C ASN A 10 10.80 -1.89 -6.87
N THR A 11 10.88 -3.21 -6.87
CA THR A 11 12.13 -3.96 -6.63
C THR A 11 12.95 -4.21 -7.88
N LYS A 12 12.37 -3.98 -9.08
CA LYS A 12 13.02 -4.16 -10.36
C LYS A 12 12.63 -3.03 -11.31
N PHE A 13 13.59 -2.24 -11.76
CA PHE A 13 13.33 -1.04 -12.55
C PHE A 13 14.52 -0.67 -13.43
N SER A 14 14.31 0.20 -14.43
CA SER A 14 15.37 0.88 -15.16
C SER A 14 15.13 2.39 -15.17
N VAL A 15 16.20 3.15 -15.39
CA VAL A 15 16.17 4.62 -15.50
C VAL A 15 16.51 4.98 -16.93
N ASP A 16 15.64 5.75 -17.56
CA ASP A 16 15.72 6.08 -18.99
C ASP A 16 15.93 4.80 -19.83
N ASP A 17 16.92 4.76 -20.71
CA ASP A 17 17.27 3.59 -21.51
C ASP A 17 18.40 2.72 -20.87
N GLY A 18 18.61 2.86 -19.56
CA GLY A 18 19.65 2.17 -18.80
C GLY A 18 19.36 0.70 -18.54
N GLU A 19 20.33 0.02 -17.94
CA GLU A 19 20.20 -1.37 -17.53
C GLU A 19 19.17 -1.54 -16.41
N THR A 20 18.59 -2.73 -16.31
CA THR A 20 17.64 -3.07 -15.25
C THR A 20 18.40 -3.26 -13.92
N ILE A 21 17.96 -2.51 -12.92
CA ILE A 21 18.43 -2.60 -11.53
C ILE A 21 17.46 -3.48 -10.75
N THR A 22 17.99 -4.35 -9.91
CA THR A 22 17.21 -5.17 -8.98
C THR A 22 17.70 -4.90 -7.56
N VAL A 23 16.77 -4.64 -6.65
CA VAL A 23 17.06 -4.32 -5.25
C VAL A 23 16.34 -5.30 -4.31
N PRO A 24 16.85 -5.48 -3.08
CA PRO A 24 16.22 -6.38 -2.10
C PRO A 24 14.80 -5.96 -1.73
N ASP A 25 13.94 -6.93 -1.44
CA ASP A 25 12.61 -6.69 -0.89
C ASP A 25 12.72 -5.99 0.48
N GLY A 26 11.77 -5.09 0.75
CA GLY A 26 11.75 -4.28 1.97
C GLY A 26 12.59 -3.00 1.91
N ILE A 27 13.38 -2.76 0.86
CA ILE A 27 14.27 -1.59 0.78
C ILE A 27 13.51 -0.25 0.79
N ALA A 28 12.29 -0.20 0.26
CA ALA A 28 11.46 1.01 0.29
C ALA A 28 11.08 1.40 1.73
N HIS A 29 10.63 0.43 2.52
CA HIS A 29 10.32 0.59 3.93
C HIS A 29 11.58 0.90 4.76
N TYR A 30 12.67 0.21 4.46
CA TYR A 30 13.95 0.49 5.09
C TYR A 30 14.43 1.94 4.86
N LEU A 31 14.25 2.43 3.64
CA LEU A 31 14.61 3.80 3.28
C LEU A 31 13.70 4.82 4.00
N GLU A 32 12.43 4.50 4.21
CA GLU A 32 11.51 5.31 5.00
C GLU A 32 12.04 5.55 6.41
N HIS A 33 12.42 4.49 7.12
CA HIS A 33 13.01 4.57 8.46
C HIS A 33 14.28 5.42 8.46
N LYS A 34 15.16 5.18 7.48
CA LYS A 34 16.49 5.82 7.45
C LYS A 34 16.46 7.30 7.16
N LEU A 35 15.44 7.84 6.49
CA LEU A 35 15.38 9.27 6.18
C LEU A 35 15.13 10.17 7.39
N PHE A 36 14.57 9.65 8.48
CA PHE A 36 14.42 10.44 9.71
C PHE A 36 15.74 10.71 10.41
N GLU A 37 16.76 9.90 10.17
CA GLU A 37 18.10 10.08 10.75
C GLU A 37 18.99 10.94 9.86
N SER A 38 19.58 12.00 10.41
CA SER A 38 20.54 12.86 9.74
C SER A 38 21.85 12.91 10.51
N GLU A 39 22.88 13.55 9.94
CA GLU A 39 24.16 13.76 10.62
C GLU A 39 23.99 14.58 11.92
N ASP A 40 23.07 15.54 11.92
CA ASP A 40 22.79 16.45 13.03
C ASP A 40 21.74 15.91 14.01
N GLY A 41 21.24 14.68 13.82
CA GLY A 41 20.24 14.05 14.68
C GLY A 41 18.97 13.57 13.96
N ASP A 42 17.93 13.32 14.74
CA ASP A 42 16.68 12.75 14.30
C ASP A 42 15.64 13.86 14.00
N ALA A 43 14.92 13.77 12.88
CA ALA A 43 13.87 14.71 12.50
C ALA A 43 12.73 14.78 13.53
N PHE A 44 12.43 13.69 14.24
CA PHE A 44 11.43 13.70 15.33
C PHE A 44 11.81 14.65 16.47
N VAL A 45 13.10 14.80 16.78
CA VAL A 45 13.57 15.77 17.80
C VAL A 45 13.28 17.20 17.35
N ARG A 46 13.43 17.48 16.05
CA ARG A 46 13.11 18.81 15.47
C ARG A 46 11.60 19.06 15.53
N TYR A 47 10.78 18.07 15.20
CA TYR A 47 9.31 18.17 15.29
C TYR A 47 8.82 18.35 16.73
N ALA A 48 9.45 17.72 17.71
CA ALA A 48 9.12 17.92 19.12
C ALA A 48 9.21 19.40 19.55
N GLN A 49 10.11 20.20 18.94
CA GLN A 49 10.24 21.63 19.20
C GLN A 49 9.12 22.48 18.57
N THR A 50 8.48 21.97 17.52
CA THR A 50 7.35 22.64 16.88
C THR A 50 6.00 22.23 17.47
N GLY A 51 5.93 21.11 18.18
CA GLY A 51 4.70 20.52 18.67
C GLY A 51 3.87 19.83 17.57
N ALA A 52 4.45 19.67 16.39
CA ALA A 52 3.83 18.91 15.31
C ALA A 52 3.93 17.40 15.54
N ASN A 53 2.92 16.66 15.10
CA ASN A 53 2.94 15.21 15.06
C ASN A 53 3.41 14.76 13.67
N ALA A 54 4.58 14.14 13.59
CA ALA A 54 5.17 13.62 12.37
C ALA A 54 4.95 12.11 12.25
N ASN A 55 4.82 11.63 11.03
CA ASN A 55 4.71 10.21 10.70
C ASN A 55 5.22 9.95 9.28
N ALA A 56 5.40 8.67 8.94
CA ALA A 56 5.60 8.21 7.57
C ALA A 56 4.90 6.88 7.36
N TYR A 57 4.77 6.47 6.11
CA TYR A 57 4.33 5.14 5.75
C TYR A 57 4.83 4.75 4.36
N THR A 58 5.12 3.48 4.20
CA THR A 58 5.39 2.83 2.93
C THR A 58 4.22 1.92 2.56
N SER A 59 3.74 2.02 1.33
CA SER A 59 2.76 1.11 0.74
C SER A 59 3.37 0.34 -0.43
N PHE A 60 2.55 -0.37 -1.18
CA PHE A 60 2.99 -1.08 -2.38
C PHE A 60 3.58 -0.14 -3.45
N GLU A 61 3.06 1.09 -3.60
CA GLU A 61 3.38 1.99 -4.71
C GLU A 61 4.02 3.32 -4.30
N LYS A 62 3.99 3.67 -3.02
CA LYS A 62 4.42 4.99 -2.55
C LYS A 62 4.99 4.94 -1.14
N THR A 63 5.89 5.88 -0.87
CA THR A 63 6.35 6.22 0.47
C THR A 63 6.03 7.69 0.74
N CYS A 64 5.43 7.97 1.88
CA CYS A 64 4.98 9.31 2.25
C CYS A 64 5.49 9.69 3.62
N TYR A 65 5.99 10.92 3.73
CA TYR A 65 6.37 11.59 4.97
C TYR A 65 5.37 12.70 5.25
N LEU A 66 4.90 12.81 6.47
CA LEU A 66 3.83 13.75 6.79
C LEU A 66 3.98 14.34 8.19
N PHE A 67 3.34 15.48 8.38
CA PHE A 67 3.10 16.03 9.71
C PHE A 67 1.69 16.62 9.78
N SER A 68 1.19 16.75 11.01
CA SER A 68 0.03 17.57 11.36
C SER A 68 0.40 18.51 12.47
N CYS A 69 -0.08 19.75 12.40
CA CYS A 69 0.19 20.77 13.41
C CYS A 69 -1.00 21.71 13.57
N THR A 70 -1.08 22.35 14.74
CA THR A 70 -2.01 23.45 15.01
C THR A 70 -1.29 24.80 14.99
N GLU A 71 0.00 24.81 15.23
CA GLU A 71 0.88 25.99 15.26
C GLU A 71 2.20 25.68 14.53
N LYS A 72 3.03 26.69 14.31
CA LYS A 72 4.37 26.58 13.72
C LYS A 72 4.41 25.77 12.41
N PHE A 73 3.43 26.04 11.54
CA PHE A 73 3.33 25.34 10.25
C PHE A 73 4.57 25.52 9.39
N ASP A 74 5.14 26.75 9.36
CA ASP A 74 6.30 27.05 8.51
C ASP A 74 7.51 26.23 8.91
N GLU A 75 7.84 26.27 10.20
CA GLU A 75 8.96 25.52 10.76
C GLU A 75 8.77 24.00 10.53
N SER A 76 7.54 23.51 10.68
CA SER A 76 7.23 22.09 10.45
C SER A 76 7.34 21.72 8.98
N LEU A 77 6.92 22.59 8.06
CA LEU A 77 7.07 22.39 6.61
C LEU A 77 8.55 22.42 6.20
N GLU A 78 9.34 23.35 6.77
CA GLU A 78 10.77 23.41 6.54
C GLU A 78 11.47 22.12 6.97
N ILE A 79 11.12 21.57 8.15
CA ILE A 79 11.64 20.28 8.61
C ILE A 79 11.33 19.18 7.60
N LEU A 80 10.06 19.09 7.12
CA LEU A 80 9.65 18.06 6.16
C LEU A 80 10.46 18.12 4.87
N LEU A 81 10.54 19.32 4.28
CA LEU A 81 11.24 19.51 3.01
C LEU A 81 12.75 19.32 3.14
N ASP A 82 13.32 19.61 4.30
CA ASP A 82 14.75 19.47 4.56
C ASP A 82 15.17 18.00 4.72
N PHE A 83 14.57 17.26 5.69
CA PHE A 83 15.05 15.93 5.98
C PHE A 83 14.81 14.93 4.85
N VAL A 84 13.68 15.05 4.13
CA VAL A 84 13.38 14.16 2.98
C VAL A 84 14.40 14.37 1.83
N GLN A 85 15.04 15.53 1.74
CA GLN A 85 16.04 15.84 0.73
C GLN A 85 17.49 15.75 1.24
N SER A 86 17.70 15.27 2.46
CA SER A 86 19.02 15.24 3.09
C SER A 86 19.37 13.84 3.61
N PRO A 87 19.52 12.86 2.70
CA PRO A 87 19.78 11.47 3.08
C PRO A 87 21.13 11.33 3.78
N TYR A 88 21.18 10.55 4.85
CA TYR A 88 22.39 10.23 5.59
C TYR A 88 22.44 8.75 5.91
N PHE A 89 23.15 8.00 5.09
CA PHE A 89 23.28 6.55 5.22
C PHE A 89 24.75 6.17 5.39
N THR A 90 25.07 5.53 6.51
CA THR A 90 26.39 4.96 6.78
C THR A 90 26.25 3.46 7.07
N ALA A 91 27.30 2.69 6.87
CA ALA A 91 27.28 1.27 7.20
C ALA A 91 26.87 1.00 8.64
N GLN A 92 27.29 1.87 9.57
CA GLN A 92 26.95 1.73 10.99
C GLN A 92 25.46 2.00 11.27
N THR A 93 24.89 3.08 10.69
CA THR A 93 23.48 3.44 10.92
C THR A 93 22.54 2.46 10.21
N VAL A 94 22.93 1.94 9.05
CA VAL A 94 22.20 0.88 8.36
C VAL A 94 22.20 -0.41 9.19
N ALA A 95 23.33 -0.87 9.69
CA ALA A 95 23.38 -2.08 10.51
C ALA A 95 22.54 -1.98 11.81
N LYS A 96 22.46 -0.79 12.42
CA LYS A 96 21.60 -0.53 13.57
C LYS A 96 20.12 -0.69 13.21
N GLU A 97 19.69 -0.05 12.11
CA GLU A 97 18.30 -0.06 11.67
C GLU A 97 17.82 -1.45 11.26
N GLN A 98 18.70 -2.26 10.67
CA GLN A 98 18.41 -3.65 10.33
C GLN A 98 17.91 -4.46 11.52
N GLY A 99 18.46 -4.24 12.71
CA GLY A 99 18.00 -4.87 13.94
C GLY A 99 16.60 -4.42 14.36
N ILE A 100 16.28 -3.15 14.17
CA ILE A 100 14.95 -2.56 14.49
C ILE A 100 13.90 -3.11 13.54
N ILE A 101 14.12 -3.02 12.24
CA ILE A 101 13.19 -3.52 11.21
C ILE A 101 13.03 -5.04 11.32
N GLY A 102 14.10 -5.78 11.66
CA GLY A 102 14.01 -7.21 11.90
C GLY A 102 13.12 -7.60 13.10
N GLN A 103 12.96 -6.72 14.10
CA GLN A 103 11.97 -6.94 15.18
C GLN A 103 10.55 -6.56 14.70
N GLU A 104 10.42 -5.55 13.88
CA GLU A 104 9.14 -5.14 13.29
C GLU A 104 8.58 -6.22 12.36
N ILE A 105 9.40 -6.84 11.52
CA ILE A 105 9.01 -7.98 10.68
C ILE A 105 8.43 -9.11 11.55
N LYS A 106 9.09 -9.45 12.66
CA LYS A 106 8.58 -10.47 13.58
C LYS A 106 7.25 -10.07 14.23
N MET A 107 7.06 -8.79 14.50
CA MET A 107 5.79 -8.28 15.03
C MET A 107 4.67 -8.45 14.00
N TYR A 108 4.94 -8.21 12.71
CA TYR A 108 3.98 -8.47 11.63
C TYR A 108 3.70 -9.95 11.43
N ASP A 109 4.70 -10.82 11.59
CA ASP A 109 4.52 -12.28 11.56
C ASP A 109 3.57 -12.77 12.66
N ASP A 110 3.51 -12.06 13.80
CA ASP A 110 2.62 -12.35 14.92
C ASP A 110 1.26 -11.62 14.83
N ALA A 111 1.01 -10.83 13.78
CA ALA A 111 -0.22 -10.06 13.57
C ALA A 111 -1.21 -10.82 12.66
N PRO A 112 -2.35 -11.34 13.19
CA PRO A 112 -3.26 -12.18 12.42
C PRO A 112 -3.85 -11.49 11.18
N ASP A 113 -4.26 -10.22 11.30
CA ASP A 113 -4.82 -9.43 10.20
C ASP A 113 -3.81 -9.24 9.06
N TRP A 114 -2.54 -9.02 9.43
CA TRP A 114 -1.45 -8.89 8.47
C TRP A 114 -1.17 -10.20 7.75
N ARG A 115 -1.08 -11.30 8.52
CA ARG A 115 -0.80 -12.62 7.96
C ARG A 115 -1.93 -13.13 7.06
N VAL A 116 -3.20 -12.90 7.38
CA VAL A 116 -4.30 -13.32 6.51
C VAL A 116 -4.26 -12.61 5.15
N MET A 117 -3.87 -11.32 5.13
CA MET A 117 -3.71 -10.56 3.89
C MET A 117 -2.55 -11.11 3.06
N PHE A 118 -1.35 -11.21 3.62
CA PHE A 118 -0.18 -11.69 2.87
C PHE A 118 -0.28 -13.18 2.50
N ASN A 119 -0.83 -14.03 3.36
CA ASN A 119 -1.11 -15.42 3.00
C ASN A 119 -2.06 -15.53 1.78
N MET A 120 -3.06 -14.65 1.68
CA MET A 120 -3.92 -14.57 0.50
C MET A 120 -3.14 -14.11 -0.73
N LEU A 121 -2.36 -13.03 -0.64
CA LEU A 121 -1.58 -12.49 -1.76
C LEU A 121 -0.53 -13.49 -2.26
N GLU A 122 0.19 -14.18 -1.38
CA GLU A 122 1.14 -15.24 -1.72
C GLU A 122 0.50 -16.40 -2.49
N ASN A 123 -0.76 -16.72 -2.19
CA ASN A 123 -1.50 -17.77 -2.87
C ASN A 123 -2.31 -17.29 -4.08
N MET A 124 -2.39 -15.99 -4.28
CA MET A 124 -3.06 -15.37 -5.41
C MET A 124 -2.10 -15.03 -6.55
N TYR A 125 -0.90 -14.54 -6.24
CA TYR A 125 0.07 -14.05 -7.23
C TYR A 125 1.28 -14.98 -7.35
N HIS A 126 1.66 -15.32 -8.60
CA HIS A 126 2.82 -16.16 -8.89
C HIS A 126 4.13 -15.37 -8.87
N ASN A 127 4.17 -14.27 -9.61
CA ASN A 127 5.41 -13.54 -9.91
C ASN A 127 5.41 -12.10 -9.42
N HIS A 128 4.21 -11.50 -9.27
CA HIS A 128 4.10 -10.09 -8.92
C HIS A 128 4.59 -9.81 -7.49
N PRO A 129 5.42 -8.78 -7.27
CA PRO A 129 5.98 -8.47 -5.94
C PRO A 129 4.96 -8.02 -4.89
N VAL A 130 3.71 -7.73 -5.28
CA VAL A 130 2.62 -7.43 -4.34
C VAL A 130 2.36 -8.54 -3.31
N LYS A 131 2.78 -9.76 -3.59
CA LYS A 131 2.69 -10.90 -2.66
C LYS A 131 3.73 -10.87 -1.54
N ILE A 132 4.75 -10.03 -1.67
CA ILE A 132 5.85 -9.92 -0.71
C ILE A 132 5.50 -8.86 0.32
N ASP A 133 5.79 -9.13 1.58
CA ASP A 133 5.55 -8.17 2.67
C ASP A 133 6.26 -6.83 2.39
N ILE A 134 5.61 -5.73 2.75
CA ILE A 134 6.13 -4.37 2.52
C ILE A 134 7.47 -4.18 3.25
N ALA A 135 7.62 -4.75 4.42
CA ALA A 135 8.86 -4.72 5.19
C ALA A 135 9.95 -5.68 4.66
N GLY A 136 9.59 -6.56 3.72
CA GLY A 136 10.45 -7.62 3.26
C GLY A 136 10.58 -8.77 4.26
N THR A 137 11.69 -9.49 4.20
CA THR A 137 12.05 -10.56 5.15
C THR A 137 13.35 -10.22 5.87
N VAL A 138 13.64 -10.90 6.99
CA VAL A 138 14.91 -10.73 7.71
C VAL A 138 16.11 -11.01 6.79
N GLU A 139 15.97 -11.97 5.88
CA GLU A 139 17.00 -12.34 4.91
C GLU A 139 17.17 -11.25 3.84
N SER A 140 16.08 -10.73 3.28
CA SER A 140 16.16 -9.71 2.23
C SER A 140 16.71 -8.38 2.75
N ILE A 141 16.31 -7.95 3.95
CA ILE A 141 16.83 -6.71 4.54
C ILE A 141 18.31 -6.83 4.94
N ALA A 142 18.83 -8.05 5.14
CA ALA A 142 20.25 -8.28 5.41
C ALA A 142 21.16 -7.93 4.21
N GLU A 143 20.59 -7.90 3.00
CA GLU A 143 21.32 -7.53 1.78
C GLU A 143 21.34 -6.01 1.53
N ILE A 144 20.62 -5.22 2.34
CA ILE A 144 20.53 -3.77 2.17
C ILE A 144 21.81 -3.11 2.72
N THR A 145 22.43 -2.29 1.88
CA THR A 145 23.62 -1.51 2.24
C THR A 145 23.38 -0.03 2.05
N ALA A 146 24.27 0.81 2.60
CA ALA A 146 24.20 2.25 2.43
C ALA A 146 24.25 2.64 0.92
N GLU A 147 25.06 1.95 0.14
CA GLU A 147 25.20 2.19 -1.30
C GLU A 147 23.89 1.90 -2.03
N LYS A 148 23.23 0.78 -1.74
CA LYS A 148 21.91 0.44 -2.31
C LYS A 148 20.83 1.45 -1.92
N LEU A 149 20.84 1.93 -0.66
CA LEU A 149 19.92 2.97 -0.22
C LEU A 149 20.15 4.28 -0.98
N TYR A 150 21.38 4.72 -1.18
CA TYR A 150 21.68 5.89 -1.99
C TYR A 150 21.31 5.70 -3.46
N GLU A 151 21.55 4.52 -4.04
CA GLU A 151 21.16 4.20 -5.42
C GLU A 151 19.66 4.39 -5.61
N VAL A 152 18.84 3.77 -4.77
CA VAL A 152 17.38 3.88 -4.81
C VAL A 152 16.90 5.29 -4.51
N TYR A 153 17.47 5.94 -3.50
CA TYR A 153 17.13 7.32 -3.15
C TYR A 153 17.33 8.27 -4.32
N ASN A 154 18.48 8.22 -4.99
CA ASN A 154 18.80 9.09 -6.12
C ASN A 154 17.86 8.90 -7.31
N VAL A 155 17.29 7.71 -7.49
CA VAL A 155 16.31 7.42 -8.54
C VAL A 155 14.92 7.92 -8.16
N PHE A 156 14.41 7.50 -7.03
CA PHE A 156 12.98 7.66 -6.70
C PHE A 156 12.65 8.93 -5.91
N TYR A 157 13.59 9.48 -5.14
CA TYR A 157 13.41 10.75 -4.41
C TYR A 157 13.79 11.96 -5.25
N ASN A 158 13.56 11.84 -6.55
CA ASN A 158 13.66 12.91 -7.52
C ASN A 158 12.38 13.73 -7.49
N LEU A 159 12.48 15.07 -7.45
CA LEU A 159 11.31 15.98 -7.36
C LEU A 159 10.31 15.78 -8.50
N ASN A 160 10.75 15.31 -9.69
CA ASN A 160 9.84 14.96 -10.79
C ASN A 160 9.00 13.69 -10.52
N ASN A 161 9.39 12.88 -9.53
CA ASN A 161 8.68 11.69 -9.08
C ASN A 161 7.94 11.90 -7.74
N MET A 162 7.94 13.12 -7.21
CA MET A 162 7.41 13.43 -5.88
C MET A 162 6.24 14.41 -5.93
N VAL A 163 5.43 14.38 -4.89
CA VAL A 163 4.27 15.27 -4.73
C VAL A 163 4.25 15.86 -3.32
N LEU A 164 4.13 17.19 -3.24
CA LEU A 164 3.82 17.88 -2.00
C LEU A 164 2.31 18.19 -1.95
N CYS A 165 1.61 17.61 -0.98
CA CYS A 165 0.19 17.85 -0.74
C CYS A 165 0.01 18.54 0.62
N VAL A 166 -0.67 19.68 0.64
CA VAL A 166 -0.91 20.46 1.86
C VAL A 166 -2.40 20.76 1.98
N SER A 167 -2.98 20.48 3.14
CA SER A 167 -4.37 20.79 3.48
C SER A 167 -4.44 21.47 4.83
N GLY A 168 -5.23 22.55 4.95
CA GLY A 168 -5.41 23.28 6.20
C GLY A 168 -5.58 24.79 6.00
N ASN A 169 -5.49 25.55 7.08
CA ASN A 169 -5.58 27.01 7.06
C ASN A 169 -4.26 27.67 6.63
N VAL A 170 -3.92 27.48 5.36
CA VAL A 170 -2.67 27.98 4.75
C VAL A 170 -2.95 28.61 3.39
N THR A 171 -2.05 29.46 2.91
CA THR A 171 -2.16 30.06 1.57
C THR A 171 -1.20 29.38 0.60
N VAL A 172 -1.62 29.23 -0.64
CA VAL A 172 -0.81 28.64 -1.71
C VAL A 172 0.50 29.40 -1.90
N ASP A 173 0.45 30.74 -1.89
CA ASP A 173 1.65 31.60 -2.06
C ASP A 173 2.71 31.36 -0.98
N LYS A 174 2.29 31.07 0.24
CA LYS A 174 3.21 30.79 1.35
C LYS A 174 3.90 29.44 1.15
N ILE A 175 3.12 28.42 0.74
CA ILE A 175 3.66 27.09 0.44
C ILE A 175 4.66 27.16 -0.72
N LEU A 176 4.29 27.82 -1.82
CA LEU A 176 5.16 27.96 -3.00
C LEU A 176 6.46 28.68 -2.66
N LYS A 177 6.41 29.78 -1.91
CA LYS A 177 7.63 30.50 -1.47
C LYS A 177 8.55 29.63 -0.64
N THR A 178 8.00 28.80 0.24
CA THR A 178 8.81 27.89 1.07
C THR A 178 9.39 26.78 0.20
N ALA A 179 8.60 26.21 -0.70
CA ALA A 179 9.04 25.18 -1.64
C ALA A 179 10.15 25.70 -2.57
N ASP A 180 9.96 26.87 -3.19
CA ASP A 180 10.95 27.50 -4.09
C ASP A 180 12.29 27.77 -3.38
N ARG A 181 12.26 28.04 -2.09
CA ARG A 181 13.45 28.30 -1.29
C ARG A 181 14.21 27.03 -0.88
N LEU A 182 13.47 25.93 -0.62
CA LEU A 182 14.05 24.74 0.02
C LEU A 182 14.20 23.56 -0.91
N LEU A 183 13.36 23.43 -1.96
CA LEU A 183 13.48 22.31 -2.86
C LEU A 183 14.72 22.44 -3.74
N LYS A 184 15.51 21.36 -3.77
CA LYS A 184 16.75 21.28 -4.57
C LYS A 184 16.38 20.89 -6.00
N PRO A 185 16.86 21.61 -7.03
CA PRO A 185 16.62 21.20 -8.42
C PRO A 185 17.09 19.77 -8.67
N SER A 186 16.31 19.02 -9.44
CA SER A 186 16.64 17.66 -9.86
C SER A 186 16.49 17.52 -11.38
N GLU A 187 17.37 16.76 -12.00
CA GLU A 187 17.23 16.41 -13.41
C GLU A 187 16.08 15.42 -13.61
N LYS A 188 15.33 15.65 -14.68
CA LYS A 188 14.21 14.77 -15.02
C LYS A 188 14.75 13.50 -15.66
N HIS A 189 14.34 12.35 -15.15
CA HIS A 189 14.53 11.06 -15.78
C HIS A 189 13.21 10.25 -15.75
N THR A 190 13.18 9.21 -16.56
CA THR A 190 12.01 8.33 -16.66
C THR A 190 12.32 7.03 -15.95
N ILE A 191 11.44 6.60 -15.05
CA ILE A 191 11.57 5.35 -14.32
C ILE A 191 10.61 4.34 -14.95
N HIS A 192 11.13 3.18 -15.33
CA HIS A 192 10.38 2.07 -15.88
C HIS A 192 10.41 0.90 -14.89
N ASN A 193 9.28 0.66 -14.22
CA ASN A 193 9.14 -0.53 -13.38
C ASN A 193 9.03 -1.77 -14.26
N VAL A 194 9.72 -2.84 -13.87
CA VAL A 194 9.75 -4.10 -14.61
C VAL A 194 9.06 -5.17 -13.78
N PHE A 195 7.85 -5.56 -14.21
CA PHE A 195 7.12 -6.68 -13.62
C PHE A 195 7.24 -7.91 -14.53
N GLU A 196 7.43 -9.07 -13.92
CA GLU A 196 7.35 -10.33 -14.65
C GLU A 196 5.91 -10.58 -15.08
N ASN A 197 5.73 -11.37 -16.16
CA ASN A 197 4.39 -11.70 -16.62
C ASN A 197 3.65 -12.50 -15.53
N GLU A 198 2.55 -11.94 -15.04
CA GLU A 198 1.73 -12.53 -14.00
C GLU A 198 0.61 -13.38 -14.64
N PRO A 199 0.56 -14.71 -14.39
CA PRO A 199 -0.53 -15.56 -14.86
C PRO A 199 -1.87 -15.12 -14.25
N TYR A 200 -2.96 -15.34 -15.00
CA TYR A 200 -4.30 -15.09 -14.46
C TYR A 200 -4.69 -16.10 -13.38
N GLU A 201 -4.22 -17.32 -13.51
CA GLU A 201 -4.45 -18.40 -12.56
C GLU A 201 -3.85 -18.05 -11.19
N ILE A 202 -4.51 -18.51 -10.14
CA ILE A 202 -4.00 -18.38 -8.76
C ILE A 202 -3.04 -19.51 -8.43
N VAL A 203 -2.15 -19.31 -7.48
CA VAL A 203 -1.18 -20.33 -7.00
C VAL A 203 -1.92 -21.46 -6.28
N LYS A 204 -2.83 -21.09 -5.35
CA LYS A 204 -3.54 -22.05 -4.51
C LYS A 204 -4.88 -21.48 -4.05
N PRO A 205 -5.98 -22.26 -4.14
CA PRO A 205 -7.32 -21.74 -3.86
C PRO A 205 -7.66 -21.57 -2.38
N TYR A 206 -6.85 -22.12 -1.48
CA TYR A 206 -7.11 -22.08 -0.04
C TYR A 206 -5.81 -22.20 0.75
N VAL A 207 -5.70 -21.41 1.80
CA VAL A 207 -4.64 -21.45 2.80
C VAL A 207 -5.24 -21.20 4.17
N GLU A 208 -4.69 -21.84 5.18
CA GLU A 208 -5.06 -21.69 6.59
C GLU A 208 -3.79 -21.66 7.45
N GLN A 209 -3.79 -20.79 8.44
CA GLN A 209 -2.73 -20.67 9.44
C GLN A 209 -3.36 -20.59 10.83
N GLU A 210 -2.81 -21.33 11.78
CA GLU A 210 -3.25 -21.29 13.17
C GLU A 210 -2.70 -20.05 13.88
N PHE A 211 -3.58 -19.32 14.56
CA PHE A 211 -3.26 -18.18 15.40
C PHE A 211 -4.04 -18.21 16.70
N SER A 212 -3.50 -17.57 17.74
CA SER A 212 -4.22 -17.36 19.00
C SER A 212 -5.21 -16.19 18.88
N VAL A 213 -6.34 -16.44 18.24
CA VAL A 213 -7.41 -15.45 18.01
C VAL A 213 -8.72 -15.90 18.67
N SER A 214 -9.55 -14.95 19.08
CA SER A 214 -10.89 -15.24 19.66
C SER A 214 -11.89 -15.70 18.62
N MET A 215 -11.72 -15.26 17.38
CA MET A 215 -12.54 -15.60 16.22
C MET A 215 -11.66 -15.71 14.97
N PRO A 216 -11.86 -16.70 14.11
CA PRO A 216 -11.14 -16.79 12.84
C PRO A 216 -11.33 -15.54 11.99
N ILE A 217 -10.23 -15.08 11.38
CA ILE A 217 -10.20 -13.97 10.43
C ILE A 217 -10.04 -14.57 9.04
N PHE A 218 -10.74 -14.02 8.06
CA PHE A 218 -10.67 -14.53 6.68
C PHE A 218 -10.58 -13.40 5.66
N ASN A 219 -9.93 -13.70 4.54
CA ASN A 219 -10.01 -12.94 3.31
C ASN A 219 -10.46 -13.87 2.17
N LEU A 220 -11.36 -13.37 1.34
CA LEU A 220 -11.80 -13.97 0.09
C LEU A 220 -11.43 -13.06 -1.06
N GLY A 221 -10.39 -13.40 -1.80
CA GLY A 221 -9.89 -12.63 -2.92
C GLY A 221 -10.37 -13.19 -4.28
N PHE A 222 -10.72 -12.29 -5.18
CA PHE A 222 -10.99 -12.57 -6.58
C PHE A 222 -9.95 -11.86 -7.42
N LYS A 223 -9.03 -12.63 -8.00
CA LYS A 223 -7.98 -12.09 -8.87
C LYS A 223 -8.56 -11.71 -10.22
N GLU A 224 -8.22 -10.53 -10.68
CA GLU A 224 -8.52 -10.03 -12.02
C GLU A 224 -7.24 -9.92 -12.86
N LYS A 225 -7.40 -9.66 -14.14
CA LYS A 225 -6.25 -9.40 -15.01
C LYS A 225 -5.57 -8.12 -14.59
N ALA A 226 -4.25 -8.09 -14.67
CA ALA A 226 -3.49 -6.86 -14.53
C ALA A 226 -4.08 -5.75 -15.42
N ASP A 227 -4.05 -4.53 -14.92
CA ASP A 227 -4.61 -3.34 -15.61
C ASP A 227 -6.11 -3.48 -15.98
N CYS A 228 -6.87 -4.27 -15.21
CA CYS A 228 -8.32 -4.38 -15.40
C CYS A 228 -9.05 -3.06 -15.12
N VAL A 229 -8.51 -2.24 -14.21
CA VAL A 229 -9.00 -0.89 -13.92
C VAL A 229 -8.28 0.12 -14.80
N LYS A 230 -9.04 0.80 -15.66
CA LYS A 230 -8.51 1.79 -16.60
C LYS A 230 -8.87 3.21 -16.16
N GLY A 231 -8.14 3.70 -15.16
CA GLY A 231 -8.27 5.06 -14.64
C GLY A 231 -9.40 5.23 -13.62
N ASP A 232 -9.43 6.42 -13.02
CA ASP A 232 -10.24 6.77 -11.85
C ASP A 232 -11.75 6.53 -12.03
N ALA A 233 -12.27 6.74 -13.23
CA ALA A 233 -13.69 6.53 -13.50
C ALA A 233 -14.09 5.05 -13.37
N GLN A 234 -13.26 4.13 -13.83
CA GLN A 234 -13.53 2.70 -13.73
C GLN A 234 -13.32 2.22 -12.28
N ALA A 235 -12.31 2.71 -11.57
CA ALA A 235 -12.15 2.46 -10.14
C ALA A 235 -13.40 2.88 -9.37
N ALA A 236 -13.87 4.12 -9.57
CA ALA A 236 -15.09 4.63 -8.95
C ALA A 236 -16.34 3.80 -9.28
N HIS A 237 -16.49 3.30 -10.51
CA HIS A 237 -17.59 2.40 -10.87
C HIS A 237 -17.51 1.08 -10.11
N THR A 238 -16.31 0.52 -9.97
CA THR A 238 -16.10 -0.71 -9.20
C THR A 238 -16.38 -0.49 -7.72
N ASP A 239 -15.95 0.60 -7.15
CA ASP A 239 -16.24 0.96 -5.75
C ASP A 239 -17.74 1.11 -5.50
N ILE A 240 -18.46 1.78 -6.41
CA ILE A 240 -19.93 1.89 -6.33
C ILE A 240 -20.58 0.51 -6.41
N LEU A 241 -20.10 -0.35 -7.31
CA LEU A 241 -20.63 -1.72 -7.43
C LEU A 241 -20.38 -2.52 -6.15
N LEU A 242 -19.20 -2.44 -5.57
CA LEU A 242 -18.85 -3.10 -4.32
C LEU A 242 -19.67 -2.54 -3.16
N PHE A 243 -19.87 -1.24 -3.10
CA PHE A 243 -20.75 -0.61 -2.12
C PHE A 243 -22.18 -1.14 -2.19
N LEU A 244 -22.75 -1.22 -3.39
CA LEU A 244 -24.10 -1.77 -3.59
C LEU A 244 -24.19 -3.25 -3.25
N LEU A 245 -23.11 -3.99 -3.51
CA LEU A 245 -23.04 -5.44 -3.29
C LEU A 245 -22.86 -5.79 -1.80
N ALA A 246 -21.99 -5.09 -1.07
CA ALA A 246 -21.46 -5.59 0.19
C ALA A 246 -21.46 -4.57 1.36
N SER A 247 -21.97 -3.34 1.15
CA SER A 247 -22.10 -2.37 2.25
C SER A 247 -23.08 -2.87 3.31
N GLU A 248 -23.04 -2.28 4.50
CA GLU A 248 -23.94 -2.61 5.63
C GLU A 248 -25.43 -2.52 5.28
N THR A 249 -25.78 -1.74 4.25
CA THR A 249 -27.15 -1.58 3.76
C THR A 249 -27.53 -2.60 2.68
N SER A 250 -26.58 -3.40 2.19
CA SER A 250 -26.80 -4.38 1.13
C SER A 250 -27.56 -5.62 1.60
N GLU A 251 -28.19 -6.30 0.67
CA GLU A 251 -28.89 -7.57 0.93
C GLU A 251 -27.89 -8.67 1.32
N LEU A 252 -26.70 -8.70 0.71
CA LEU A 252 -25.65 -9.66 1.02
C LEU A 252 -25.20 -9.53 2.47
N TYR A 253 -24.84 -8.30 2.88
CA TYR A 253 -24.41 -8.04 4.26
C TYR A 253 -25.45 -8.50 5.27
N ARG A 254 -26.72 -8.17 5.04
CA ARG A 254 -27.82 -8.57 5.93
C ARG A 254 -27.96 -10.10 6.01
N LYS A 255 -27.89 -10.80 4.87
CA LYS A 255 -27.95 -12.27 4.85
C LYS A 255 -26.80 -12.91 5.62
N LEU A 256 -25.58 -12.38 5.46
CA LEU A 256 -24.40 -12.88 6.17
C LEU A 256 -24.54 -12.62 7.68
N LEU A 257 -25.03 -11.45 8.06
CA LEU A 257 -25.24 -11.06 9.46
C LEU A 257 -26.34 -11.91 10.13
N ASP A 258 -27.49 -12.06 9.48
CA ASP A 258 -28.64 -12.87 9.96
C ASP A 258 -28.24 -14.36 10.13
N ALA A 259 -27.34 -14.84 9.28
CA ALA A 259 -26.76 -16.18 9.39
C ALA A 259 -25.64 -16.29 10.45
N ASN A 260 -25.29 -15.21 11.14
CA ASN A 260 -24.18 -15.11 12.10
C ASN A 260 -22.81 -15.50 11.48
N LEU A 261 -22.62 -15.25 10.20
CA LEU A 261 -21.38 -15.54 9.46
C LEU A 261 -20.40 -14.39 9.45
N ILE A 262 -20.82 -13.17 9.78
CA ILE A 262 -19.98 -11.98 9.90
C ILE A 262 -20.36 -11.14 11.11
N ASN A 263 -19.54 -10.19 11.46
CA ASN A 263 -19.79 -9.10 12.40
C ASN A 263 -19.44 -7.74 11.76
N SER A 264 -19.33 -6.69 12.57
CA SER A 264 -18.99 -5.33 12.10
C SER A 264 -17.56 -5.16 11.53
N SER A 265 -16.72 -6.18 11.63
CA SER A 265 -15.39 -6.18 11.01
C SER A 265 -15.42 -6.49 9.50
N PHE A 266 -16.58 -6.94 8.98
CA PHE A 266 -16.69 -7.28 7.57
C PHE A 266 -16.44 -6.07 6.67
N SER A 267 -15.54 -6.24 5.73
CA SER A 267 -15.10 -5.22 4.79
C SER A 267 -14.96 -5.77 3.38
N TYR A 268 -14.87 -4.86 2.43
CA TYR A 268 -14.60 -5.16 1.03
C TYR A 268 -13.75 -4.04 0.42
N GLU A 269 -12.93 -4.37 -0.55
CA GLU A 269 -12.09 -3.39 -1.24
C GLU A 269 -11.79 -3.81 -2.68
N LEU A 270 -11.56 -2.82 -3.53
CA LEU A 270 -10.84 -2.95 -4.78
C LEU A 270 -9.36 -2.78 -4.47
N PHE A 271 -8.59 -3.84 -4.63
CA PHE A 271 -7.17 -3.87 -4.41
C PHE A 271 -6.46 -3.93 -5.76
N ASP A 272 -6.05 -2.78 -6.28
CA ASP A 272 -5.47 -2.67 -7.60
C ASP A 272 -4.25 -1.72 -7.63
N GLY A 273 -3.41 -1.95 -8.60
CA GLY A 273 -2.21 -1.16 -8.87
C GLY A 273 -1.47 -1.66 -10.10
N PRO A 274 -0.26 -1.12 -10.35
CA PRO A 274 0.52 -1.49 -11.52
C PRO A 274 0.82 -2.98 -11.58
N GLY A 275 0.19 -3.70 -12.50
CA GLY A 275 0.43 -5.12 -12.73
C GLY A 275 -0.38 -6.08 -11.86
N TYR A 276 -1.24 -5.60 -10.98
CA TYR A 276 -2.12 -6.42 -10.16
C TYR A 276 -3.52 -5.83 -10.02
N CYS A 277 -4.52 -6.70 -9.84
CA CYS A 277 -5.88 -6.30 -9.57
C CYS A 277 -6.63 -7.44 -8.88
N SER A 278 -7.37 -7.13 -7.83
CA SER A 278 -8.25 -8.06 -7.13
C SER A 278 -9.37 -7.34 -6.40
N VAL A 279 -10.45 -8.07 -6.15
CA VAL A 279 -11.50 -7.66 -5.22
C VAL A 279 -11.40 -8.55 -3.99
N ILE A 280 -11.38 -7.94 -2.82
CA ILE A 280 -11.19 -8.64 -1.55
C ILE A 280 -12.41 -8.41 -0.67
N PHE A 281 -12.92 -9.47 -0.06
CA PHE A 281 -13.90 -9.45 1.03
C PHE A 281 -13.24 -10.07 2.25
N GLY A 282 -13.37 -9.47 3.43
CA GLY A 282 -12.72 -9.97 4.63
C GLY A 282 -13.41 -9.58 5.92
N GLY A 283 -12.95 -10.15 7.01
CA GLY A 283 -13.42 -9.88 8.36
C GLY A 283 -13.36 -11.11 9.25
N GLU A 284 -13.98 -11.01 10.42
CA GLU A 284 -14.09 -12.12 11.36
C GLU A 284 -15.32 -12.98 11.06
N SER A 285 -15.17 -14.30 11.16
CA SER A 285 -16.28 -15.26 11.02
C SER A 285 -16.05 -16.50 11.88
N ARG A 286 -17.13 -17.03 12.46
CA ARG A 286 -17.09 -18.34 13.11
C ARG A 286 -17.01 -19.49 12.11
N GLU A 287 -17.49 -19.27 10.89
CA GLU A 287 -17.53 -20.26 9.82
C GLU A 287 -17.07 -19.61 8.48
N PRO A 288 -15.75 -19.29 8.34
CA PRO A 288 -15.22 -18.56 7.19
C PRO A 288 -15.57 -19.17 5.82
N GLN A 289 -15.51 -20.50 5.71
CA GLN A 289 -15.84 -21.20 4.47
C GLN A 289 -17.31 -20.98 4.07
N LYS A 290 -18.24 -21.03 5.02
CA LYS A 290 -19.66 -20.75 4.74
C LYS A 290 -19.91 -19.30 4.36
N ALA A 291 -19.19 -18.36 5.00
CA ALA A 291 -19.24 -16.96 4.60
C ALA A 291 -18.77 -16.78 3.16
N ALA A 292 -17.64 -17.36 2.81
CA ALA A 292 -17.08 -17.33 1.45
C ALA A 292 -18.01 -17.98 0.42
N GLU A 293 -18.61 -19.13 0.72
CA GLU A 293 -19.60 -19.80 -0.16
C GLU A 293 -20.84 -18.91 -0.37
N MET A 294 -21.38 -18.32 0.69
CA MET A 294 -22.55 -17.43 0.58
C MET A 294 -22.27 -16.21 -0.28
N ILE A 295 -21.08 -15.60 -0.14
CA ILE A 295 -20.64 -14.46 -0.97
C ILE A 295 -20.58 -14.87 -2.45
N LYS A 296 -19.91 -15.99 -2.75
CA LYS A 296 -19.78 -16.53 -4.13
C LYS A 296 -21.15 -16.81 -4.74
N ASP A 297 -22.03 -17.50 -4.02
CA ASP A 297 -23.36 -17.85 -4.47
C ASP A 297 -24.23 -16.62 -4.75
N TYR A 298 -24.09 -15.59 -3.90
CA TYR A 298 -24.81 -14.34 -4.08
C TYR A 298 -24.37 -13.60 -5.33
N ILE A 299 -23.07 -13.50 -5.57
CA ILE A 299 -22.50 -12.88 -6.79
C ILE A 299 -22.98 -13.62 -8.05
N VAL A 300 -22.99 -14.95 -8.04
CA VAL A 300 -23.49 -15.75 -9.18
C VAL A 300 -24.97 -15.50 -9.43
N LYS A 301 -25.78 -15.43 -8.38
CA LYS A 301 -27.22 -15.15 -8.49
C LYS A 301 -27.51 -13.76 -9.04
N LEU A 302 -26.74 -12.75 -8.64
CA LEU A 302 -26.89 -11.39 -9.17
C LEU A 302 -26.65 -11.33 -10.69
N LYS A 303 -25.66 -12.05 -11.21
CA LYS A 303 -25.44 -12.17 -12.66
C LYS A 303 -26.67 -12.74 -13.38
N ALA A 304 -27.30 -13.74 -12.81
CA ALA A 304 -28.50 -14.38 -13.41
C ALA A 304 -29.71 -13.42 -13.42
N VAL A 305 -29.94 -12.67 -12.34
CA VAL A 305 -31.07 -11.73 -12.20
C VAL A 305 -30.90 -10.51 -13.12
N SER A 306 -29.72 -9.96 -13.24
CA SER A 306 -29.44 -8.84 -14.16
C SER A 306 -29.79 -9.17 -15.61
N TYR A 307 -29.51 -10.39 -16.05
CA TYR A 307 -29.91 -10.86 -17.39
C TYR A 307 -31.45 -10.96 -17.58
N THR A 308 -32.16 -11.32 -16.52
CA THR A 308 -33.63 -11.48 -16.58
C THR A 308 -34.35 -10.14 -16.64
N HIS A 309 -33.88 -9.13 -15.91
CA HIS A 309 -34.44 -7.78 -15.92
C HIS A 309 -34.16 -7.03 -17.24
N LEU A 310 -32.97 -7.17 -17.81
CA LEU A 310 -32.67 -6.60 -19.14
C LEU A 310 -33.56 -7.19 -20.24
N ARG A 311 -33.82 -8.50 -20.22
CA ARG A 311 -34.75 -9.14 -21.18
C ARG A 311 -36.20 -8.70 -20.97
N ALA A 312 -36.66 -8.44 -19.76
CA ALA A 312 -38.03 -7.98 -19.49
C ALA A 312 -38.28 -6.56 -20.02
N HIS A 313 -37.25 -5.72 -20.09
CA HIS A 313 -37.34 -4.38 -20.71
C HIS A 313 -37.27 -4.41 -22.24
N GLU A 314 -36.63 -5.42 -22.85
CA GLU A 314 -36.57 -5.58 -24.31
C GLU A 314 -37.82 -6.18 -24.93
N THR A 315 -38.66 -6.85 -24.14
CA THR A 315 -39.91 -7.51 -24.62
C THR A 315 -41.18 -6.67 -24.38
N GLY A 316 -41.04 -5.43 -23.89
CA GLY A 316 -42.14 -4.49 -23.60
C GLY A 316 -42.27 -3.33 -24.58
N ALA A 317 -41.77 -3.46 -25.82
CA ALA A 317 -41.92 -2.48 -26.90
C ALA A 317 -42.77 -3.07 -28.04
#